data_46557328e6549d5b06ac004f0fadcc9e
#
_entry.id   46557328e6549d5b06ac004f0fadcc9e
#
_cell.length_a   1.000
_cell.length_b   1.000
_cell.length_c   1.000
_cell.angle_alpha   90.00
_cell.angle_beta   90.00
_cell.angle_gamma   90.00
#
_symmetry.space_group_name_H-M   'P 1'
#
loop_
_entity.id
_entity.type
_entity.pdbx_description
1 polymer ?
#
loop_
_entity_poly.entity_id
_entity_poly.type
_entity_poly.pdbx_seq_one_letter_code
_entity_poly.pdbx_strand_id
1 'polypeptide(L)'
;MLRTLLLRSTLAVSAIVAISSRAVAQHTHGHSDSASTMPSHDMAGMDMGADDWRMAAMARHMAYSSPRPLTAADSVRSAQIVAELREAIAKYQDVKVAEADGYKMFAPQIKNQPQYHFTRGWNAIRNQWGFDPARPTSLLYKKDAQGQFHLIGAMYTASKRTSEDELNERVPLSVARWHRHVNWCVPVRNAKERWYETKNGRPVFGPLGVATKEECEEANGRFIPQAFGWMVHVNAFAGNDLKSIWHDDHMDHDHAMIGEPK
;
A
#
# COMPACT_ATOMS: atom_id res chain seq x y z
N MET A 1 49.05 34.16 -33.90
CA MET A 1 48.67 35.58 -33.63
C MET A 1 47.22 35.51 -33.20
N LEU A 2 46.69 35.93 -32.08
CA LEU A 2 47.05 36.83 -31.02
C LEU A 2 46.36 36.37 -29.73
N ARG A 3 47.04 36.32 -28.61
CA ARG A 3 46.54 36.11 -27.24
C ARG A 3 45.68 37.28 -26.85
N THR A 4 44.61 37.05 -26.09
CA THR A 4 44.17 38.00 -25.07
C THR A 4 43.67 37.27 -23.84
N LEU A 5 44.44 37.28 -22.78
CA LEU A 5 44.08 37.06 -21.38
C LEU A 5 43.25 38.25 -20.90
N LEU A 6 42.22 38.02 -20.12
CA LEU A 6 41.74 39.00 -19.16
C LEU A 6 41.41 38.31 -17.83
N LEU A 7 42.02 38.84 -16.83
CA LEU A 7 42.11 38.47 -15.42
C LEU A 7 41.04 39.19 -14.58
N ARG A 8 40.66 38.56 -13.45
CA ARG A 8 40.19 39.14 -12.16
C ARG A 8 38.72 39.55 -12.10
N SER A 9 37.99 39.29 -11.00
CA SER A 9 38.29 39.63 -9.60
C SER A 9 37.46 38.78 -8.64
N THR A 10 38.10 38.33 -7.59
CA THR A 10 37.52 37.78 -6.36
C THR A 10 37.00 38.90 -5.48
N LEU A 11 35.76 38.80 -5.00
CA LEU A 11 35.25 39.59 -3.88
C LEU A 11 34.73 38.60 -2.81
N ALA A 12 35.52 38.46 -1.74
CA ALA A 12 35.13 37.80 -0.53
C ALA A 12 34.31 38.77 0.34
N VAL A 13 33.10 38.43 0.64
CA VAL A 13 32.29 39.10 1.66
C VAL A 13 32.17 38.17 2.85
N SER A 14 32.90 38.50 3.91
CA SER A 14 32.78 37.87 5.22
C SER A 14 31.59 38.44 5.95
N ALA A 15 30.55 37.62 6.19
CA ALA A 15 29.46 37.95 7.08
C ALA A 15 29.69 37.28 8.45
N ILE A 16 29.92 38.11 9.46
CA ILE A 16 30.01 37.71 10.87
C ILE A 16 28.57 37.51 11.35
N VAL A 17 28.21 36.27 11.73
CA VAL A 17 26.93 35.98 12.40
C VAL A 17 27.21 35.87 13.89
N ALA A 18 26.64 36.80 14.65
CA ALA A 18 26.63 36.75 16.12
C ALA A 18 25.68 35.67 16.62
N ILE A 19 26.20 34.71 17.38
CA ILE A 19 25.44 33.66 18.01
C ILE A 19 24.94 34.15 19.38
N SER A 20 23.64 34.41 19.51
CA SER A 20 22.98 34.69 20.78
C SER A 20 22.59 33.37 21.44
N SER A 21 23.28 32.99 22.53
CA SER A 21 22.97 31.87 23.37
C SER A 21 21.74 32.18 24.22
N ARG A 22 20.62 31.47 23.97
CA ARG A 22 19.51 31.46 24.91
C ARG A 22 19.62 30.18 25.76
N ALA A 23 19.73 30.40 27.07
CA ALA A 23 19.65 29.32 28.05
C ALA A 23 18.26 28.67 28.07
N VAL A 24 18.21 27.35 27.90
CA VAL A 24 17.01 26.55 28.07
C VAL A 24 17.04 25.97 29.48
N ALA A 25 16.05 26.31 30.28
CA ALA A 25 15.87 25.73 31.60
C ALA A 25 15.50 24.25 31.48
N GLN A 26 16.28 23.38 32.13
CA GLN A 26 15.99 21.96 32.27
C GLN A 26 14.93 21.76 33.38
N HIS A 27 13.74 21.28 32.97
CA HIS A 27 12.80 20.71 33.90
C HIS A 27 13.14 19.23 34.07
N THR A 28 13.64 18.89 35.27
CA THR A 28 13.78 17.49 35.71
C THR A 28 12.44 16.97 36.16
N HIS A 29 11.83 16.06 35.38
CA HIS A 29 10.71 15.26 35.84
C HIS A 29 11.26 13.99 36.53
N GLY A 30 11.01 13.86 37.84
CA GLY A 30 11.30 12.65 38.58
C GLY A 30 10.39 11.51 38.11
N HIS A 31 10.99 10.41 37.68
CA HIS A 31 10.28 9.15 37.46
C HIS A 31 10.03 8.51 38.84
N SER A 32 8.76 8.39 39.24
CA SER A 32 8.33 7.45 40.24
C SER A 32 7.86 6.19 39.54
N ASP A 33 8.63 5.12 39.70
CA ASP A 33 8.26 3.77 39.26
C ASP A 33 7.10 3.27 40.13
N SER A 34 5.89 3.39 39.57
CA SER A 34 4.75 2.62 40.06
C SER A 34 4.39 1.61 39.00
N ALA A 35 4.82 0.36 39.20
CA ALA A 35 4.36 -0.78 38.42
C ALA A 35 2.86 -0.98 38.71
N SER A 36 2.02 -0.37 37.86
CA SER A 36 0.60 -0.66 37.84
C SER A 36 0.40 -1.88 36.91
N THR A 37 0.14 -3.02 37.55
CA THR A 37 -0.42 -4.22 36.92
C THR A 37 -1.74 -3.83 36.27
N MET A 38 -1.77 -3.71 34.94
CA MET A 38 -3.00 -3.59 34.18
C MET A 38 -3.82 -4.88 34.36
N PRO A 39 -5.10 -4.80 34.71
CA PRO A 39 -5.96 -5.97 34.72
C PRO A 39 -6.08 -6.45 33.26
N SER A 40 -5.87 -7.74 33.03
CA SER A 40 -6.20 -8.42 31.80
C SER A 40 -7.71 -8.27 31.55
N HIS A 41 -8.12 -7.34 30.71
CA HIS A 41 -9.50 -7.28 30.24
C HIS A 41 -9.77 -8.53 29.42
N ASP A 42 -10.63 -9.37 29.96
CA ASP A 42 -11.19 -10.51 29.27
C ASP A 42 -12.06 -9.98 28.12
N MET A 43 -11.54 -10.06 26.88
CA MET A 43 -12.21 -9.58 25.67
C MET A 43 -13.32 -10.54 25.18
N ALA A 44 -13.65 -11.53 25.98
CA ALA A 44 -14.73 -12.47 25.71
C ALA A 44 -16.10 -11.83 26.01
N GLY A 45 -16.62 -11.01 25.10
CA GLY A 45 -17.96 -10.42 25.22
C GLY A 45 -18.18 -9.11 24.50
N MET A 46 -17.19 -8.54 23.82
CA MET A 46 -17.42 -7.41 22.93
C MET A 46 -18.06 -7.92 21.65
N ASP A 47 -19.29 -7.45 21.38
CA ASP A 47 -19.94 -7.60 20.09
C ASP A 47 -19.12 -6.81 19.06
N MET A 48 -18.14 -7.48 18.45
CA MET A 48 -17.32 -6.93 17.39
C MET A 48 -18.27 -6.63 16.22
N GLY A 49 -18.52 -5.35 15.96
CA GLY A 49 -19.37 -4.89 14.87
C GLY A 49 -19.02 -5.60 13.54
N ALA A 50 -19.97 -5.64 12.62
CA ALA A 50 -19.82 -6.39 11.37
C ALA A 50 -18.56 -6.01 10.56
N ASP A 51 -18.00 -4.83 10.81
CA ASP A 51 -16.79 -4.34 10.13
C ASP A 51 -15.50 -4.76 10.85
N ASP A 52 -15.49 -4.86 12.18
CA ASP A 52 -14.31 -5.21 12.97
C ASP A 52 -13.76 -6.60 12.64
N TRP A 53 -14.62 -7.61 12.47
CA TRP A 53 -14.15 -8.95 12.12
C TRP A 53 -13.56 -9.02 10.70
N ARG A 54 -14.09 -8.21 9.76
CA ARG A 54 -13.54 -8.14 8.40
C ARG A 54 -12.14 -7.58 8.39
N MET A 55 -11.91 -6.53 9.17
CA MET A 55 -10.58 -5.93 9.34
C MET A 55 -9.61 -6.91 9.97
N ALA A 56 -10.00 -7.55 11.07
CA ALA A 56 -9.18 -8.58 11.70
C ALA A 56 -8.92 -9.79 10.77
N ALA A 57 -9.87 -10.14 9.90
CA ALA A 57 -9.67 -11.17 8.89
C ALA A 57 -8.67 -10.70 7.83
N MET A 58 -8.81 -9.48 7.29
CA MET A 58 -7.89 -8.92 6.31
C MET A 58 -6.47 -8.83 6.84
N ALA A 59 -6.27 -8.37 8.08
CA ALA A 59 -4.95 -8.28 8.70
C ALA A 59 -4.20 -9.62 8.73
N ARG A 60 -4.90 -10.74 8.89
CA ARG A 60 -4.30 -12.10 8.84
C ARG A 60 -3.90 -12.54 7.43
N HIS A 61 -4.43 -11.88 6.41
CA HIS A 61 -4.20 -12.20 5.00
C HIS A 61 -3.29 -11.22 4.28
N MET A 62 -2.70 -10.25 5.01
CA MET A 62 -1.80 -9.24 4.47
C MET A 62 -0.45 -9.28 5.18
N ALA A 63 0.61 -9.12 4.42
CA ALA A 63 1.95 -8.89 4.95
C ALA A 63 2.56 -7.69 4.22
N TYR A 64 3.16 -6.79 5.00
CA TYR A 64 3.70 -5.52 4.51
C TYR A 64 5.22 -5.49 4.54
N SER A 65 5.82 -4.69 3.65
CA SER A 65 7.24 -4.33 3.73
C SER A 65 7.51 -3.47 4.97
N SER A 66 8.75 -3.50 5.44
CA SER A 66 9.19 -2.66 6.56
C SER A 66 9.25 -1.18 6.13
N PRO A 67 8.74 -0.24 6.93
CA PRO A 67 8.86 1.19 6.63
C PRO A 67 10.33 1.63 6.77
N ARG A 68 10.72 2.67 6.01
CA ARG A 68 12.05 3.30 6.10
C ARG A 68 11.92 4.77 6.46
N PRO A 69 12.95 5.39 7.05
CA PRO A 69 12.98 6.83 7.27
C PRO A 69 12.88 7.59 5.94
N LEU A 70 12.07 8.64 5.93
CA LEU A 70 11.88 9.49 4.74
C LEU A 70 13.13 10.35 4.48
N THR A 71 13.57 10.38 3.23
CA THR A 71 14.63 11.26 2.75
C THR A 71 14.10 12.27 1.72
N ALA A 72 14.83 13.38 1.52
CA ALA A 72 14.48 14.34 0.48
C ALA A 72 14.53 13.70 -0.93
N ALA A 73 15.46 12.79 -1.17
CA ALA A 73 15.57 12.06 -2.43
C ALA A 73 14.33 11.17 -2.68
N ASP A 74 13.82 10.53 -1.64
CA ASP A 74 12.61 9.70 -1.73
C ASP A 74 11.39 10.52 -2.11
N SER A 75 11.23 11.72 -1.52
CA SER A 75 10.14 12.62 -1.84
C SER A 75 10.17 13.05 -3.31
N VAL A 76 11.35 13.44 -3.81
CA VAL A 76 11.53 13.82 -5.21
C VAL A 76 11.22 12.66 -6.14
N ARG A 77 11.78 11.47 -5.87
CA ARG A 77 11.56 10.29 -6.68
C ARG A 77 10.10 9.87 -6.69
N SER A 78 9.45 9.88 -5.54
CA SER A 78 8.03 9.52 -5.43
C SER A 78 7.13 10.47 -6.20
N ALA A 79 7.43 11.78 -6.19
CA ALA A 79 6.73 12.77 -6.98
C ALA A 79 6.94 12.56 -8.50
N GLN A 80 8.15 12.20 -8.93
CA GLN A 80 8.45 11.87 -10.32
C GLN A 80 7.66 10.64 -10.80
N ILE A 81 7.65 9.57 -10.00
CA ILE A 81 6.86 8.37 -10.32
C ILE A 81 5.37 8.72 -10.51
N VAL A 82 4.82 9.56 -9.63
CA VAL A 82 3.42 9.99 -9.73
C VAL A 82 3.16 10.84 -10.96
N ALA A 83 4.08 11.74 -11.32
CA ALA A 83 3.96 12.58 -12.51
C ALA A 83 3.95 11.74 -13.79
N GLU A 84 4.92 10.82 -13.94
CA GLU A 84 5.00 9.90 -15.07
C GLU A 84 3.76 8.99 -15.16
N LEU A 85 3.30 8.48 -14.02
CA LEU A 85 2.08 7.68 -13.95
C LEU A 85 0.87 8.45 -14.43
N ARG A 86 0.64 9.68 -13.90
CA ARG A 86 -0.50 10.53 -14.25
C ARG A 86 -0.56 10.79 -15.74
N GLU A 87 0.56 11.13 -16.36
CA GLU A 87 0.67 11.33 -17.81
C GLU A 87 0.28 10.07 -18.58
N ALA A 88 0.85 8.93 -18.19
CA ALA A 88 0.63 7.66 -18.87
C ALA A 88 -0.80 7.15 -18.79
N ILE A 89 -1.49 7.37 -17.64
CA ILE A 89 -2.85 6.85 -17.42
C ILE A 89 -3.96 7.85 -17.70
N ALA A 90 -3.66 9.12 -18.00
CA ALA A 90 -4.65 10.18 -18.23
C ALA A 90 -5.74 9.79 -19.23
N LYS A 91 -5.37 9.07 -20.29
CA LYS A 91 -6.28 8.58 -21.34
C LYS A 91 -7.29 7.52 -20.86
N TYR A 92 -7.07 6.92 -19.71
CA TYR A 92 -7.90 5.83 -19.17
C TYR A 92 -9.02 6.33 -18.23
N GLN A 93 -9.33 7.62 -18.22
CA GLN A 93 -10.54 8.13 -17.56
C GLN A 93 -11.80 7.44 -18.08
N ASP A 94 -11.85 7.13 -19.38
CA ASP A 94 -12.82 6.19 -19.95
C ASP A 94 -12.28 4.76 -19.84
N VAL A 95 -12.96 3.94 -19.05
CA VAL A 95 -12.61 2.52 -18.85
C VAL A 95 -12.59 1.72 -20.16
N LYS A 96 -13.39 2.11 -21.16
CA LYS A 96 -13.41 1.44 -22.46
C LYS A 96 -12.08 1.60 -23.22
N VAL A 97 -11.40 2.74 -23.04
CA VAL A 97 -10.06 2.96 -23.59
C VAL A 97 -9.05 2.00 -22.94
N ALA A 98 -9.17 1.80 -21.61
CA ALA A 98 -8.34 0.85 -20.89
C ALA A 98 -8.59 -0.60 -21.39
N GLU A 99 -9.84 -0.97 -21.57
CA GLU A 99 -10.21 -2.31 -22.09
C GLU A 99 -9.69 -2.53 -23.52
N ALA A 100 -9.78 -1.52 -24.39
CA ALA A 100 -9.25 -1.56 -25.75
C ALA A 100 -7.72 -1.72 -25.76
N ASP A 101 -7.01 -1.13 -24.79
CA ASP A 101 -5.56 -1.27 -24.61
C ASP A 101 -5.16 -2.59 -23.90
N GLY A 102 -6.13 -3.48 -23.64
CA GLY A 102 -5.92 -4.83 -23.12
C GLY A 102 -5.91 -4.96 -21.59
N TYR A 103 -6.35 -3.93 -20.88
CA TYR A 103 -6.67 -4.05 -19.47
C TYR A 103 -8.01 -4.80 -19.29
N LYS A 104 -8.05 -5.76 -18.38
CA LYS A 104 -9.25 -6.56 -18.11
C LYS A 104 -9.56 -6.55 -16.63
N MET A 105 -10.84 -6.45 -16.29
CA MET A 105 -11.29 -6.50 -14.91
C MET A 105 -10.82 -7.79 -14.25
N PHE A 106 -10.12 -7.64 -13.12
CA PHE A 106 -9.74 -8.76 -12.27
C PHE A 106 -10.95 -9.21 -11.44
N ALA A 107 -11.15 -10.53 -11.36
CA ALA A 107 -12.25 -11.14 -10.60
C ALA A 107 -13.65 -10.54 -10.91
N PRO A 108 -14.11 -10.50 -12.18
CA PRO A 108 -15.36 -9.85 -12.57
C PRO A 108 -16.61 -10.49 -11.95
N GLN A 109 -16.48 -11.71 -11.41
CA GLN A 109 -17.55 -12.40 -10.68
C GLN A 109 -17.81 -11.82 -9.29
N ILE A 110 -16.86 -11.08 -8.70
CA ILE A 110 -17.03 -10.39 -7.42
C ILE A 110 -17.74 -9.07 -7.69
N LYS A 111 -18.99 -8.97 -7.26
CA LYS A 111 -19.77 -7.73 -7.34
C LYS A 111 -19.43 -6.80 -6.17
N ASN A 112 -19.60 -5.49 -6.38
CA ASN A 112 -19.43 -4.47 -5.34
C ASN A 112 -18.04 -4.49 -4.68
N GLN A 113 -16.99 -4.59 -5.51
CA GLN A 113 -15.63 -4.44 -5.03
C GLN A 113 -15.41 -3.00 -4.53
N PRO A 114 -14.76 -2.78 -3.37
CA PRO A 114 -14.44 -1.43 -2.89
C PRO A 114 -13.57 -0.66 -3.89
N GLN A 115 -12.71 -1.40 -4.60
CA GLN A 115 -11.83 -0.92 -5.64
C GLN A 115 -11.72 -2.00 -6.74
N TYR A 116 -11.92 -1.59 -7.98
CA TYR A 116 -11.85 -2.46 -9.15
C TYR A 116 -10.47 -2.38 -9.79
N HIS A 117 -9.85 -3.53 -10.00
CA HIS A 117 -8.56 -3.64 -10.67
C HIS A 117 -8.77 -4.04 -12.13
N PHE A 118 -8.34 -3.22 -13.06
CA PHE A 118 -8.25 -3.58 -14.47
C PHE A 118 -6.80 -3.90 -14.78
N THR A 119 -6.49 -5.17 -14.97
CA THR A 119 -5.13 -5.70 -15.05
C THR A 119 -4.72 -5.97 -16.48
N ARG A 120 -3.50 -5.54 -16.86
CA ARG A 120 -2.86 -5.90 -18.12
C ARG A 120 -1.81 -6.99 -17.86
N GLY A 121 -2.11 -8.22 -18.30
CA GLY A 121 -1.27 -9.38 -18.02
C GLY A 121 0.18 -9.24 -18.48
N TRP A 122 0.40 -8.56 -19.63
CA TRP A 122 1.75 -8.31 -20.14
C TRP A 122 2.56 -7.37 -19.23
N ASN A 123 1.93 -6.36 -18.65
CA ASN A 123 2.58 -5.49 -17.67
C ASN A 123 2.88 -6.26 -16.37
N ALA A 124 1.98 -7.14 -15.92
CA ALA A 124 2.22 -8.00 -14.78
C ALA A 124 3.46 -8.91 -14.97
N ILE A 125 3.65 -9.43 -16.17
CA ILE A 125 4.84 -10.22 -16.50
C ILE A 125 6.10 -9.35 -16.48
N ARG A 126 6.10 -8.19 -17.13
CA ARG A 126 7.26 -7.27 -17.17
C ARG A 126 7.69 -6.81 -15.79
N ASN A 127 6.72 -6.48 -14.93
CA ASN A 127 6.96 -6.00 -13.58
C ASN A 127 7.56 -7.05 -12.63
N GLN A 128 7.68 -8.33 -13.05
CA GLN A 128 8.43 -9.33 -12.30
C GLN A 128 9.94 -9.00 -12.25
N TRP A 129 10.48 -8.38 -13.32
CA TRP A 129 11.93 -8.13 -13.47
C TRP A 129 12.31 -6.66 -13.54
N GLY A 130 11.36 -5.74 -13.66
CA GLY A 130 11.63 -4.31 -13.79
C GLY A 130 10.53 -3.46 -13.19
N PHE A 131 10.73 -2.14 -13.26
CA PHE A 131 9.77 -1.13 -12.84
C PHE A 131 9.72 -0.02 -13.87
N ASP A 132 8.51 0.33 -14.32
CA ASP A 132 8.25 1.38 -15.27
C ASP A 132 6.99 2.14 -14.79
N PRO A 133 7.12 3.38 -14.30
CA PRO A 133 5.99 4.16 -13.82
C PRO A 133 4.87 4.34 -14.85
N ALA A 134 5.22 4.42 -16.13
CA ALA A 134 4.26 4.58 -17.21
C ALA A 134 3.48 3.28 -17.56
N ARG A 135 3.84 2.15 -16.96
CA ARG A 135 3.27 0.83 -17.30
C ARG A 135 2.80 0.08 -16.06
N PRO A 136 1.81 0.60 -15.33
CA PRO A 136 1.27 -0.06 -14.14
C PRO A 136 0.71 -1.45 -14.51
N THR A 137 0.75 -2.36 -13.55
CA THR A 137 0.16 -3.69 -13.68
C THR A 137 -1.34 -3.61 -13.82
N SER A 138 -1.97 -2.75 -13.01
CA SER A 138 -3.42 -2.53 -13.03
C SER A 138 -3.74 -1.05 -12.95
N LEU A 139 -4.84 -0.68 -13.57
CA LEU A 139 -5.55 0.58 -13.34
C LEU A 139 -6.57 0.35 -12.23
N LEU A 140 -6.74 1.33 -11.36
CA LEU A 140 -7.65 1.28 -10.22
C LEU A 140 -8.84 2.19 -10.46
N TYR A 141 -10.04 1.64 -10.31
CA TYR A 141 -11.29 2.37 -10.46
C TYR A 141 -12.16 2.21 -9.22
N LYS A 142 -12.87 3.27 -8.86
CA LYS A 142 -14.06 3.20 -8.01
C LYS A 142 -15.31 3.31 -8.87
N LYS A 143 -16.40 2.69 -8.42
CA LYS A 143 -17.69 2.73 -9.08
C LYS A 143 -18.62 3.64 -8.30
N ASP A 144 -19.25 4.59 -8.98
CA ASP A 144 -20.25 5.46 -8.34
C ASP A 144 -21.62 4.77 -8.18
N ALA A 145 -22.57 5.48 -7.58
CA ALA A 145 -23.93 4.98 -7.37
C ALA A 145 -24.68 4.72 -8.69
N GLN A 146 -24.28 5.37 -9.79
CA GLN A 146 -24.81 5.19 -11.13
C GLN A 146 -24.17 4.02 -11.87
N GLY A 147 -23.17 3.40 -11.26
CA GLY A 147 -22.44 2.28 -11.82
C GLY A 147 -21.32 2.67 -12.79
N GLN A 148 -20.93 3.95 -12.86
CA GLN A 148 -19.86 4.46 -13.68
C GLN A 148 -18.51 4.24 -13.01
N PHE A 149 -17.49 3.89 -13.81
CA PHE A 149 -16.13 3.73 -13.33
C PHE A 149 -15.37 5.06 -13.38
N HIS A 150 -14.74 5.42 -12.26
CA HIS A 150 -13.88 6.58 -12.13
C HIS A 150 -12.45 6.11 -11.84
N LEU A 151 -11.51 6.50 -12.69
CA LEU A 151 -10.10 6.18 -12.49
C LEU A 151 -9.57 6.92 -11.26
N ILE A 152 -9.04 6.18 -10.29
CA ILE A 152 -8.47 6.73 -9.06
C ILE A 152 -6.95 6.61 -9.02
N GLY A 153 -6.37 5.70 -9.79
CA GLY A 153 -4.92 5.49 -9.78
C GLY A 153 -4.50 4.18 -10.42
N ALA A 154 -3.46 3.60 -9.87
CA ALA A 154 -2.84 2.39 -10.40
C ALA A 154 -2.25 1.49 -9.32
N MET A 155 -1.94 0.25 -9.70
CA MET A 155 -1.22 -0.72 -8.87
C MET A 155 0.00 -1.22 -9.65
N TYR A 156 1.14 -1.29 -8.99
CA TYR A 156 2.32 -2.01 -9.47
C TYR A 156 2.47 -3.33 -8.75
N THR A 157 3.12 -4.28 -9.42
CA THR A 157 3.46 -5.58 -8.81
C THR A 157 4.94 -5.85 -8.91
N ALA A 158 5.42 -6.76 -8.05
CA ALA A 158 6.77 -7.29 -8.11
C ALA A 158 6.77 -8.80 -7.85
N SER A 159 7.87 -9.47 -8.17
CA SER A 159 8.02 -10.91 -7.92
C SER A 159 7.86 -11.25 -6.44
N LYS A 160 7.40 -12.46 -6.14
CA LYS A 160 7.41 -13.02 -4.77
C LYS A 160 8.80 -13.00 -4.12
N ARG A 161 9.85 -13.06 -4.95
CA ARG A 161 11.26 -13.13 -4.52
C ARG A 161 11.95 -11.77 -4.45
N THR A 162 11.28 -10.70 -4.86
CA THR A 162 11.82 -9.34 -4.80
C THR A 162 12.11 -8.96 -3.35
N SER A 163 13.34 -8.56 -3.06
CA SER A 163 13.77 -8.11 -1.74
C SER A 163 13.20 -6.73 -1.40
N GLU A 164 13.19 -6.36 -0.13
CA GLU A 164 12.76 -5.02 0.29
C GLU A 164 13.67 -3.92 -0.26
N ASP A 165 14.96 -4.18 -0.48
CA ASP A 165 15.87 -3.23 -1.13
C ASP A 165 15.47 -2.98 -2.59
N GLU A 166 15.20 -4.03 -3.34
CA GLU A 166 14.70 -3.92 -4.71
C GLU A 166 13.31 -3.26 -4.79
N LEU A 167 12.43 -3.49 -3.81
CA LEU A 167 11.15 -2.79 -3.71
C LEU A 167 11.36 -1.29 -3.45
N ASN A 168 12.29 -0.95 -2.56
CA ASN A 168 12.68 0.43 -2.27
C ASN A 168 13.26 1.16 -3.48
N GLU A 169 14.01 0.45 -4.33
CA GLU A 169 14.50 0.99 -5.61
C GLU A 169 13.36 1.29 -6.59
N ARG A 170 12.27 0.55 -6.55
CA ARG A 170 11.08 0.77 -7.39
C ARG A 170 10.25 1.94 -6.87
N VAL A 171 9.77 1.84 -5.65
CA VAL A 171 9.02 2.88 -4.93
C VAL A 171 9.56 2.95 -3.51
N PRO A 172 10.01 4.13 -3.05
CA PRO A 172 10.60 4.28 -1.72
C PRO A 172 9.68 3.78 -0.60
N LEU A 173 10.22 2.89 0.25
CA LEU A 173 9.49 2.33 1.40
C LEU A 173 9.23 3.34 2.51
N SER A 174 9.80 4.54 2.39
CA SER A 174 9.56 5.68 3.26
C SER A 174 8.25 6.42 2.96
N VAL A 175 7.68 6.22 1.75
CA VAL A 175 6.44 6.88 1.32
C VAL A 175 5.31 5.89 1.07
N ALA A 176 5.62 4.65 0.67
CA ALA A 176 4.62 3.62 0.38
C ALA A 176 5.05 2.28 0.95
N ARG A 177 4.08 1.50 1.40
CA ARG A 177 4.33 0.13 1.85
C ARG A 177 3.83 -0.84 0.79
N TRP A 178 4.75 -1.68 0.32
CA TRP A 178 4.37 -2.81 -0.48
C TRP A 178 3.70 -3.86 0.40
N HIS A 179 2.65 -4.48 -0.12
CA HIS A 179 1.96 -5.56 0.55
C HIS A 179 1.88 -6.81 -0.32
N ARG A 180 1.57 -7.91 0.31
CA ARG A 180 1.31 -9.21 -0.36
C ARG A 180 0.21 -9.95 0.37
N HIS A 181 -0.59 -10.67 -0.39
CA HIS A 181 -1.62 -11.52 0.16
C HIS A 181 -1.02 -12.86 0.61
N VAL A 182 -1.26 -13.20 1.86
CA VAL A 182 -0.75 -14.41 2.52
C VAL A 182 -1.89 -15.23 3.12
N ASN A 183 -1.58 -16.46 3.47
CA ASN A 183 -2.45 -17.34 4.26
C ASN A 183 -3.84 -17.59 3.65
N TRP A 184 -3.95 -17.69 2.33
CA TRP A 184 -5.24 -17.97 1.71
C TRP A 184 -5.58 -19.45 1.75
N CYS A 185 -6.79 -19.75 2.17
CA CYS A 185 -7.42 -21.03 1.88
C CYS A 185 -8.26 -20.92 0.61
N VAL A 186 -8.06 -21.84 -0.33
CA VAL A 186 -8.84 -21.87 -1.57
C VAL A 186 -9.48 -23.24 -1.74
N PRO A 187 -10.65 -23.31 -2.40
CA PRO A 187 -11.27 -24.59 -2.70
C PRO A 187 -10.34 -25.48 -3.55
N VAL A 188 -10.44 -26.77 -3.38
CA VAL A 188 -9.80 -27.71 -4.29
C VAL A 188 -10.34 -27.57 -5.72
N ARG A 189 -9.58 -28.02 -6.71
CA ARG A 189 -9.97 -27.90 -8.13
C ARG A 189 -11.39 -28.45 -8.37
N ASN A 190 -12.10 -27.76 -9.26
CA ASN A 190 -13.46 -28.10 -9.72
C ASN A 190 -14.60 -27.92 -8.70
N ALA A 191 -14.33 -27.31 -7.54
CA ALA A 191 -15.34 -27.01 -6.52
C ALA A 191 -15.57 -25.48 -6.44
N LYS A 192 -15.94 -24.84 -7.57
CA LYS A 192 -16.09 -23.37 -7.67
C LYS A 192 -17.20 -22.82 -6.77
N GLU A 193 -18.24 -23.60 -6.54
CA GLU A 193 -19.36 -23.29 -5.65
C GLU A 193 -18.90 -23.07 -4.21
N ARG A 194 -17.83 -23.75 -3.80
CA ARG A 194 -17.26 -23.65 -2.45
C ARG A 194 -16.64 -22.27 -2.12
N TRP A 195 -16.38 -21.44 -3.11
CA TRP A 195 -15.93 -20.06 -2.87
C TRP A 195 -16.92 -19.23 -2.03
N TYR A 196 -18.18 -19.65 -1.99
CA TYR A 196 -19.26 -19.00 -1.25
C TYR A 196 -19.59 -19.70 0.06
N GLU A 197 -18.84 -20.74 0.44
CA GLU A 197 -19.03 -21.42 1.72
C GLU A 197 -18.77 -20.48 2.89
N THR A 198 -19.67 -20.57 3.88
CA THR A 198 -19.55 -19.82 5.13
C THR A 198 -19.62 -20.77 6.32
N LYS A 199 -18.89 -20.44 7.38
CA LYS A 199 -18.97 -21.09 8.70
C LYS A 199 -19.24 -19.99 9.71
N ASN A 200 -20.34 -20.11 10.47
CA ASN A 200 -20.78 -19.09 11.43
C ASN A 200 -20.91 -17.68 10.80
N GLY A 201 -21.46 -17.61 9.58
CA GLY A 201 -21.65 -16.35 8.86
C GLY A 201 -20.37 -15.73 8.26
N ARG A 202 -19.21 -16.38 8.40
CA ARG A 202 -17.92 -15.90 7.88
C ARG A 202 -17.45 -16.76 6.70
N PRO A 203 -16.81 -16.18 5.66
CA PRO A 203 -16.25 -16.94 4.55
C PRO A 203 -15.25 -18.01 5.05
N VAL A 204 -15.25 -19.15 4.43
CA VAL A 204 -14.24 -20.21 4.67
C VAL A 204 -13.04 -20.01 3.75
N PHE A 205 -13.27 -19.57 2.52
CA PHE A 205 -12.26 -19.44 1.47
C PHE A 205 -12.02 -17.99 1.06
N GLY A 206 -10.81 -17.73 0.53
CA GLY A 206 -10.44 -16.44 -0.04
C GLY A 206 -9.84 -15.45 0.96
N PRO A 207 -9.84 -14.15 0.61
CA PRO A 207 -9.12 -13.11 1.35
C PRO A 207 -9.71 -12.75 2.72
N LEU A 208 -10.88 -13.28 3.06
CA LEU A 208 -11.55 -13.13 4.36
C LEU A 208 -11.80 -14.48 5.03
N GLY A 209 -11.25 -15.55 4.48
CA GLY A 209 -11.47 -16.91 4.93
C GLY A 209 -10.63 -17.30 6.14
N VAL A 210 -10.51 -18.61 6.33
CA VAL A 210 -9.60 -19.16 7.35
C VAL A 210 -8.16 -18.89 6.99
N ALA A 211 -7.32 -18.61 7.99
CA ALA A 211 -5.98 -18.08 7.81
C ALA A 211 -4.86 -19.03 8.24
N THR A 212 -5.18 -20.18 8.81
CA THR A 212 -4.19 -21.19 9.17
C THR A 212 -4.25 -22.38 8.24
N LYS A 213 -3.16 -23.12 8.17
CA LYS A 213 -3.06 -24.32 7.37
C LYS A 213 -4.01 -25.40 7.90
N GLU A 214 -4.07 -25.55 9.21
CA GLU A 214 -4.88 -26.51 9.92
C GLU A 214 -6.36 -26.28 9.67
N GLU A 215 -6.85 -25.05 9.85
CA GLU A 215 -8.25 -24.70 9.56
C GLU A 215 -8.61 -24.93 8.07
N CYS A 216 -7.65 -24.68 7.16
CA CYS A 216 -7.84 -24.90 5.74
C CYS A 216 -7.92 -26.40 5.38
N GLU A 217 -7.11 -27.24 6.02
CA GLU A 217 -7.15 -28.70 5.88
C GLU A 217 -8.46 -29.27 6.45
N GLU A 218 -8.91 -28.80 7.62
CA GLU A 218 -10.22 -29.17 8.20
C GLU A 218 -11.38 -28.81 7.26
N ALA A 219 -11.26 -27.68 6.54
CA ALA A 219 -12.23 -27.27 5.55
C ALA A 219 -12.07 -28.00 4.21
N ASN A 220 -11.20 -29.01 4.09
CA ASN A 220 -10.87 -29.67 2.82
C ASN A 220 -10.51 -28.66 1.71
N GLY A 221 -9.75 -27.62 2.07
CA GLY A 221 -9.23 -26.62 1.18
C GLY A 221 -7.75 -26.86 0.82
N ARG A 222 -7.22 -26.00 -0.01
CA ARG A 222 -5.80 -25.93 -0.32
C ARG A 222 -5.22 -24.64 0.24
N PHE A 223 -4.33 -24.76 1.20
CA PHE A 223 -3.63 -23.63 1.79
C PHE A 223 -2.58 -23.04 0.85
N ILE A 224 -2.59 -21.73 0.70
CA ILE A 224 -1.65 -20.97 -0.12
C ILE A 224 -0.93 -19.96 0.81
N PRO A 225 0.32 -20.23 1.19
CA PRO A 225 1.07 -19.33 2.08
C PRO A 225 1.23 -17.92 1.53
N GLN A 226 1.39 -17.79 0.20
CA GLN A 226 1.45 -16.51 -0.50
C GLN A 226 0.77 -16.63 -1.87
N ALA A 227 -0.34 -15.91 -2.04
CA ALA A 227 -1.17 -16.00 -3.24
C ALA A 227 -0.55 -15.29 -4.45
N PHE A 228 -0.05 -14.06 -4.27
CA PHE A 228 0.49 -13.20 -5.32
C PHE A 228 1.90 -12.71 -4.98
N GLY A 229 2.54 -11.97 -5.89
CA GLY A 229 3.74 -11.20 -5.62
C GLY A 229 3.48 -9.98 -4.73
N TRP A 230 4.45 -9.11 -4.62
CA TRP A 230 4.30 -7.83 -3.96
C TRP A 230 3.44 -6.89 -4.78
N MET A 231 2.67 -6.03 -4.11
CA MET A 231 1.80 -5.02 -4.70
C MET A 231 1.95 -3.70 -3.97
N VAL A 232 1.81 -2.58 -4.70
CA VAL A 232 1.70 -1.24 -4.13
C VAL A 232 0.65 -0.45 -4.91
N HIS A 233 -0.24 0.20 -4.18
CA HIS A 233 -1.28 1.06 -4.73
C HIS A 233 -0.82 2.52 -4.79
N VAL A 234 -1.33 3.24 -5.78
CA VAL A 234 -1.08 4.67 -5.97
C VAL A 234 -2.41 5.34 -6.28
N ASN A 235 -2.91 6.15 -5.38
CA ASN A 235 -4.10 6.99 -5.58
C ASN A 235 -3.70 8.24 -6.37
N ALA A 236 -3.39 8.06 -7.66
CA ALA A 236 -2.72 9.05 -8.49
C ALA A 236 -3.45 10.41 -8.56
N PHE A 237 -4.76 10.43 -8.32
CA PHE A 237 -5.60 11.62 -8.39
C PHE A 237 -6.07 12.13 -7.01
N ALA A 238 -5.51 11.64 -5.90
CA ALA A 238 -5.80 12.10 -4.54
C ALA A 238 -5.13 13.44 -4.17
N GLY A 239 -4.99 14.35 -5.12
CA GLY A 239 -4.34 15.66 -4.90
C GLY A 239 -2.83 15.60 -5.10
N ASN A 240 -2.07 16.44 -4.36
CA ASN A 240 -0.61 16.57 -4.51
C ASN A 240 0.17 16.16 -3.26
N ASP A 241 -0.50 15.80 -2.20
CA ASP A 241 0.13 15.31 -0.98
C ASP A 241 0.56 13.84 -1.16
N LEU A 242 1.85 13.58 -1.00
CA LEU A 242 2.41 12.23 -1.17
C LEU A 242 1.79 11.23 -0.19
N LYS A 243 1.42 11.65 1.02
CA LYS A 243 0.79 10.76 2.00
C LYS A 243 -0.57 10.28 1.49
N SER A 244 -1.39 11.17 0.94
CA SER A 244 -2.70 10.81 0.36
C SER A 244 -2.56 9.97 -0.92
N ILE A 245 -1.55 10.25 -1.74
CA ILE A 245 -1.30 9.53 -3.00
C ILE A 245 -0.85 8.10 -2.75
N TRP A 246 0.07 7.89 -1.79
CA TRP A 246 0.64 6.58 -1.48
C TRP A 246 -0.07 5.87 -0.32
N HIS A 247 -1.20 6.42 0.12
CA HIS A 247 -2.04 5.79 1.12
C HIS A 247 -2.63 4.49 0.59
N ASP A 248 -2.52 3.43 1.38
CA ASP A 248 -3.17 2.16 1.08
C ASP A 248 -4.47 2.09 1.91
N ASP A 249 -5.61 2.12 1.24
CA ASP A 249 -6.94 2.04 1.88
C ASP A 249 -7.08 0.79 2.79
N HIS A 250 -6.22 -0.21 2.60
CA HIS A 250 -6.14 -1.38 3.49
C HIS A 250 -5.49 -1.09 4.85
N MET A 251 -4.80 0.06 5.00
CA MET A 251 -4.09 0.46 6.22
C MET A 251 -4.91 1.37 7.15
N ASP A 252 -5.99 1.98 6.68
CA ASP A 252 -6.81 2.89 7.48
C ASP A 252 -7.39 2.25 8.74
N HIS A 253 -7.40 0.95 8.78
CA HIS A 253 -7.99 0.17 9.85
C HIS A 253 -7.04 -0.12 11.02
N ASP A 254 -5.71 0.05 10.83
CA ASP A 254 -4.71 -0.15 11.89
C ASP A 254 -4.64 1.03 12.88
N HIS A 255 -5.02 2.26 12.47
CA HIS A 255 -4.95 3.45 13.32
C HIS A 255 -6.15 3.61 14.26
N ALA A 256 -7.27 2.97 14.01
CA ALA A 256 -8.43 3.00 14.89
C ALA A 256 -8.25 2.17 16.17
N MET A 257 -7.23 1.30 16.22
CA MET A 257 -6.94 0.43 17.37
C MET A 257 -5.91 1.00 18.35
N ILE A 258 -5.22 2.10 17.99
CA ILE A 258 -4.29 2.81 18.87
C ILE A 258 -4.97 4.13 19.24
N GLY A 259 -5.89 4.06 20.21
CA GLY A 259 -6.51 5.24 20.77
C GLY A 259 -5.44 6.19 21.33
N GLU A 260 -5.33 7.39 20.76
CA GLU A 260 -4.57 8.45 21.41
C GLU A 260 -5.19 8.71 22.79
N PRO A 261 -4.40 8.74 23.87
CA PRO A 261 -4.90 9.17 25.16
C PRO A 261 -5.25 10.67 25.08
N LYS A 262 -6.49 10.99 25.45
CA LYS A 262 -6.95 12.37 25.64
C LYS A 262 -6.24 13.02 26.80
#